data_3465b99c0df96d4dae18134561a3da9a
#
_entry.id   3465b99c0df96d4dae18134561a3da9a
#
_cell.length_a   1.000
_cell.length_b   1.000
_cell.length_c   1.000
_cell.angle_alpha   90.00
_cell.angle_beta   90.00
_cell.angle_gamma   90.00
#
_symmetry.space_group_name_H-M   'P 1'
#
loop_
_entity.id
_entity.type
_entity.pdbx_description
1 polymer ?
#
loop_
_entity_poly.entity_id
_entity_poly.type
_entity_poly.pdbx_seq_one_letter_code
_entity_poly.pdbx_strand_id
1 'polypeptide(L)'
;MFFGFNSAVKGLLASQRALYTTNHNINNANTKGYSRQQIEQRATDPFRMPGIGFLGTGTEIHNIQRVRDAFVDFKYWNETAPLGEWEIKKNALTEIEKLMGEPSDNSFRKYLDDFYVSLEEMSKNPSDIAFREPVRENALALTKHINETAERLMDMLKEVEYNIDMKVKQINSLAEQIGALNRQIYSQELDGKPANDLRDRREILVDELSKIVSVRVSESPEGKYTVSVEGISLVDHLYVNKVVFNKDGAMGEKLTWENGGNITLSSGELKGLIDVYEGNGENNTYRGITYYINKLDEFAKGFAERFNEVHKQGYGLGSSANGISFFVGLNNSSDPNDITAATLTLSKEILDDVKNIAAAGVSGGLAEDNTNLL
;
A
#
# COMPACT_ATOMS: atom_id res chain seq x y z
N MET A 1 -68.49 9.72 -24.49
CA MET A 1 -67.70 9.54 -25.71
C MET A 1 -66.19 9.85 -25.53
N PHE A 2 -65.74 10.46 -24.40
CA PHE A 2 -64.30 10.80 -24.18
C PHE A 2 -63.54 9.80 -23.35
N PHE A 3 -64.14 8.76 -22.81
CA PHE A 3 -63.49 7.82 -21.90
C PHE A 3 -62.43 6.97 -22.61
N GLY A 4 -62.75 6.43 -23.77
CA GLY A 4 -61.77 5.66 -24.55
C GLY A 4 -60.61 6.52 -25.09
N PHE A 5 -60.88 7.81 -25.38
CA PHE A 5 -59.83 8.75 -25.80
C PHE A 5 -58.83 9.03 -24.68
N ASN A 6 -59.28 9.25 -23.44
CA ASN A 6 -58.42 9.44 -22.29
C ASN A 6 -57.55 8.22 -22.00
N SER A 7 -58.10 7.01 -22.16
CA SER A 7 -57.29 5.76 -21.99
C SER A 7 -56.24 5.64 -23.10
N ALA A 8 -56.58 5.99 -24.32
CA ALA A 8 -55.60 5.99 -25.45
C ALA A 8 -54.49 7.03 -25.26
N VAL A 9 -54.82 8.24 -24.77
CA VAL A 9 -53.84 9.30 -24.43
C VAL A 9 -52.89 8.85 -23.35
N LYS A 10 -53.42 8.23 -22.24
CA LYS A 10 -52.53 7.67 -21.20
C LYS A 10 -51.60 6.61 -21.74
N GLY A 11 -52.07 5.70 -22.58
CA GLY A 11 -51.25 4.69 -23.21
C GLY A 11 -50.16 5.29 -24.12
N LEU A 12 -50.50 6.34 -24.91
CA LEU A 12 -49.53 7.06 -25.73
C LEU A 12 -48.44 7.72 -24.88
N LEU A 13 -48.80 8.43 -23.81
CA LEU A 13 -47.87 9.08 -22.90
C LEU A 13 -46.96 8.05 -22.19
N ALA A 14 -47.49 6.90 -21.78
CA ALA A 14 -46.72 5.82 -21.21
C ALA A 14 -45.70 5.26 -22.22
N SER A 15 -46.11 5.02 -23.48
CA SER A 15 -45.24 4.56 -24.56
C SER A 15 -44.17 5.58 -24.91
N GLN A 16 -44.50 6.87 -24.94
CA GLN A 16 -43.53 7.94 -25.20
C GLN A 16 -42.44 8.00 -24.08
N ARG A 17 -42.82 7.87 -22.82
CA ARG A 17 -41.89 7.81 -21.70
C ARG A 17 -41.01 6.54 -21.77
N ALA A 18 -41.58 5.39 -22.19
CA ALA A 18 -40.83 4.16 -22.39
C ALA A 18 -39.74 4.31 -23.46
N LEU A 19 -40.07 4.95 -24.58
CA LEU A 19 -39.10 5.30 -25.64
C LEU A 19 -38.03 6.26 -25.10
N TYR A 20 -38.40 7.25 -24.31
CA TYR A 20 -37.44 8.18 -23.71
C TYR A 20 -36.44 7.45 -22.80
N THR A 21 -36.91 6.56 -21.93
CA THR A 21 -36.03 5.75 -21.05
C THR A 21 -35.14 4.80 -21.89
N THR A 22 -35.68 4.22 -22.96
CA THR A 22 -34.89 3.40 -23.87
C THR A 22 -33.76 4.20 -24.54
N ASN A 23 -34.08 5.40 -25.03
CA ASN A 23 -33.08 6.30 -25.61
C ASN A 23 -32.02 6.72 -24.57
N HIS A 24 -32.44 7.00 -23.33
CA HIS A 24 -31.53 7.30 -22.24
C HIS A 24 -30.58 6.14 -21.97
N ASN A 25 -31.06 4.90 -21.92
CA ASN A 25 -30.27 3.70 -21.78
C ASN A 25 -29.26 3.53 -22.93
N ILE A 26 -29.69 3.75 -24.19
CA ILE A 26 -28.83 3.63 -25.37
C ILE A 26 -27.71 4.69 -25.31
N ASN A 27 -28.05 5.93 -25.04
CA ASN A 27 -27.09 7.04 -24.99
C ASN A 27 -26.04 6.85 -23.89
N ASN A 28 -26.40 6.17 -22.78
CA ASN A 28 -25.51 5.93 -21.64
C ASN A 28 -24.94 4.50 -21.61
N ALA A 29 -25.13 3.69 -22.65
CA ALA A 29 -24.70 2.28 -22.67
C ALA A 29 -23.19 2.10 -22.42
N ASN A 30 -22.37 3.09 -22.81
CA ASN A 30 -20.93 3.11 -22.61
C ASN A 30 -20.47 4.02 -21.46
N THR A 31 -21.40 4.61 -20.72
CA THR A 31 -21.07 5.47 -19.56
C THR A 31 -20.69 4.59 -18.37
N LYS A 32 -19.48 4.75 -17.85
CA LYS A 32 -19.01 3.99 -16.67
C LYS A 32 -19.95 4.22 -15.50
N GLY A 33 -20.38 3.13 -14.86
CA GLY A 33 -21.22 3.15 -13.67
C GLY A 33 -22.71 3.41 -13.95
N TYR A 34 -23.12 3.58 -15.22
CA TYR A 34 -24.53 3.73 -15.57
C TYR A 34 -25.28 2.41 -15.37
N SER A 35 -26.39 2.45 -14.65
CA SER A 35 -27.30 1.31 -14.48
C SER A 35 -28.50 1.45 -15.40
N ARG A 36 -28.79 0.40 -16.18
CA ARG A 36 -29.95 0.37 -17.07
C ARG A 36 -31.23 0.68 -16.29
N GLN A 37 -32.03 1.61 -16.78
CA GLN A 37 -33.33 1.97 -16.19
C GLN A 37 -34.46 1.21 -16.86
N GLN A 38 -35.43 0.81 -16.05
CA GLN A 38 -36.64 0.11 -16.49
C GLN A 38 -37.87 0.82 -15.94
N ILE A 39 -38.86 0.95 -16.80
CA ILE A 39 -40.16 1.54 -16.44
C ILE A 39 -41.02 0.47 -15.80
N GLU A 40 -41.63 0.84 -14.66
CA GLU A 40 -42.67 0.10 -14.02
C GLU A 40 -44.04 0.73 -14.41
N GLN A 41 -44.84 -0.04 -15.17
CA GLN A 41 -46.16 0.37 -15.60
C GLN A 41 -47.22 -0.34 -14.76
N ARG A 42 -48.26 0.39 -14.36
CA ARG A 42 -49.43 -0.20 -13.72
C ARG A 42 -50.71 0.25 -14.39
N ALA A 43 -51.79 -0.54 -14.26
CA ALA A 43 -53.11 -0.13 -14.65
C ALA A 43 -53.60 1.00 -13.71
N THR A 44 -54.22 2.04 -14.29
CA THR A 44 -54.86 3.08 -13.49
C THR A 44 -56.13 2.56 -12.84
N ASP A 45 -56.56 3.17 -11.72
CA ASP A 45 -57.75 2.75 -10.98
C ASP A 45 -58.97 2.65 -11.89
N PRO A 46 -59.68 1.51 -11.84
CA PRO A 46 -60.83 1.30 -12.70
C PRO A 46 -62.00 2.19 -12.27
N PHE A 47 -62.74 2.71 -13.25
CA PHE A 47 -63.97 3.47 -13.01
C PHE A 47 -65.15 2.54 -12.95
N ARG A 48 -66.02 2.70 -11.90
CA ARG A 48 -67.23 1.93 -11.76
C ARG A 48 -68.34 2.54 -12.60
N MET A 49 -68.85 1.79 -13.56
CA MET A 49 -70.03 2.22 -14.37
C MET A 49 -71.27 1.42 -13.94
N PRO A 50 -72.35 2.09 -13.53
CA PRO A 50 -73.57 1.40 -13.14
C PRO A 50 -74.15 0.54 -14.27
N GLY A 51 -74.47 -0.71 -13.99
CA GLY A 51 -75.02 -1.67 -14.96
C GLY A 51 -74.00 -2.42 -15.82
N ILE A 52 -72.73 -2.00 -15.79
CA ILE A 52 -71.61 -2.62 -16.63
C ILE A 52 -70.50 -3.18 -15.73
N GLY A 53 -70.27 -2.60 -14.54
CA GLY A 53 -69.20 -2.99 -13.66
C GLY A 53 -67.99 -2.04 -13.68
N PHE A 54 -66.78 -2.56 -13.50
CA PHE A 54 -65.54 -1.77 -13.50
C PHE A 54 -64.90 -1.71 -14.90
N LEU A 55 -64.68 -0.51 -15.39
CA LEU A 55 -64.01 -0.24 -16.65
C LEU A 55 -62.57 0.22 -16.39
N GLY A 56 -61.61 -0.37 -17.08
CA GLY A 56 -60.20 0.05 -17.03
C GLY A 56 -60.02 1.47 -17.60
N THR A 57 -59.24 2.30 -16.95
CA THR A 57 -59.00 3.71 -17.29
C THR A 57 -57.70 3.98 -17.98
N GLY A 58 -56.96 2.92 -18.37
CA GLY A 58 -55.67 2.97 -19.09
C GLY A 58 -54.48 2.53 -18.23
N THR A 59 -53.34 2.99 -18.60
CA THR A 59 -52.05 2.69 -17.90
C THR A 59 -51.34 3.97 -17.50
N GLU A 60 -50.55 3.89 -16.44
CA GLU A 60 -49.67 4.97 -16.01
C GLU A 60 -48.27 4.41 -15.67
N ILE A 61 -47.26 5.25 -15.73
CA ILE A 61 -45.94 4.90 -15.24
C ILE A 61 -45.92 5.19 -13.74
N HIS A 62 -45.70 4.12 -13.00
CA HIS A 62 -45.61 4.18 -11.54
C HIS A 62 -44.24 4.69 -11.13
N ASN A 63 -43.19 4.08 -11.70
CA ASN A 63 -41.79 4.38 -11.34
C ASN A 63 -40.82 4.09 -12.51
N ILE A 64 -39.64 4.66 -12.43
CA ILE A 64 -38.47 4.30 -13.29
C ILE A 64 -37.37 3.82 -12.36
N GLN A 65 -37.11 2.53 -12.37
CA GLN A 65 -36.15 1.88 -11.47
C GLN A 65 -34.88 1.50 -12.21
N ARG A 66 -33.76 1.48 -11.47
CA ARG A 66 -32.50 0.91 -11.95
C ARG A 66 -32.55 -0.62 -11.86
N VAL A 67 -32.02 -1.28 -12.88
CA VAL A 67 -31.79 -2.72 -12.87
C VAL A 67 -30.42 -2.97 -12.26
N ARG A 68 -30.36 -3.07 -10.95
CA ARG A 68 -29.13 -3.30 -10.18
C ARG A 68 -29.38 -4.34 -9.10
N ASP A 69 -28.37 -5.15 -8.83
CA ASP A 69 -28.41 -6.21 -7.81
C ASP A 69 -27.48 -5.86 -6.65
N ALA A 70 -28.06 -5.49 -5.53
CA ALA A 70 -27.34 -5.11 -4.31
C ALA A 70 -26.43 -6.25 -3.78
N PHE A 71 -26.76 -7.51 -4.03
CA PHE A 71 -25.95 -8.64 -3.63
C PHE A 71 -24.67 -8.74 -4.47
N VAL A 72 -24.75 -8.43 -5.77
CA VAL A 72 -23.57 -8.36 -6.65
C VAL A 72 -22.68 -7.20 -6.24
N ASP A 73 -23.25 -6.04 -5.92
CA ASP A 73 -22.49 -4.89 -5.42
C ASP A 73 -21.75 -5.21 -4.13
N PHE A 74 -22.42 -5.83 -3.17
CA PHE A 74 -21.81 -6.29 -1.92
C PHE A 74 -20.63 -7.25 -2.17
N LYS A 75 -20.79 -8.22 -3.06
CA LYS A 75 -19.71 -9.13 -3.44
C LYS A 75 -18.55 -8.39 -4.10
N TYR A 76 -18.85 -7.47 -5.02
CA TYR A 76 -17.84 -6.68 -5.71
C TYR A 76 -16.98 -5.90 -4.70
N TRP A 77 -17.60 -5.19 -3.75
CA TRP A 77 -16.86 -4.42 -2.74
C TRP A 77 -16.00 -5.32 -1.84
N ASN A 78 -16.52 -6.48 -1.45
CA ASN A 78 -15.78 -7.41 -0.61
C ASN A 78 -14.57 -8.05 -1.33
N GLU A 79 -14.63 -8.24 -2.65
CA GLU A 79 -13.53 -8.82 -3.42
C GLU A 79 -12.54 -7.75 -3.91
N THR A 80 -12.98 -6.51 -4.09
CA THR A 80 -12.14 -5.42 -4.59
C THR A 80 -11.14 -4.95 -3.53
N ALA A 81 -11.51 -4.94 -2.25
CA ALA A 81 -10.62 -4.55 -1.16
C ALA A 81 -9.39 -5.49 -1.04
N PRO A 82 -9.54 -6.83 -0.94
CA PRO A 82 -8.38 -7.74 -0.95
C PRO A 82 -7.53 -7.62 -2.21
N LEU A 83 -8.15 -7.42 -3.37
CA LEU A 83 -7.42 -7.20 -4.62
C LEU A 83 -6.50 -6.00 -4.50
N GLY A 84 -7.02 -4.85 -4.03
CA GLY A 84 -6.23 -3.63 -3.83
C GLY A 84 -5.08 -3.84 -2.84
N GLU A 85 -5.31 -4.53 -1.74
CA GLU A 85 -4.29 -4.87 -0.74
C GLU A 85 -3.13 -5.66 -1.36
N TRP A 86 -3.45 -6.75 -2.07
CA TRP A 86 -2.43 -7.62 -2.63
C TRP A 86 -1.70 -7.02 -3.83
N GLU A 87 -2.35 -6.13 -4.60
CA GLU A 87 -1.67 -5.33 -5.64
C GLU A 87 -0.57 -4.46 -5.03
N ILE A 88 -0.85 -3.74 -3.94
CA ILE A 88 0.14 -2.91 -3.22
C ILE A 88 1.29 -3.78 -2.70
N LYS A 89 0.99 -4.85 -1.98
CA LYS A 89 1.99 -5.76 -1.41
C LYS A 89 2.89 -6.38 -2.49
N LYS A 90 2.29 -6.84 -3.60
CA LYS A 90 3.02 -7.38 -4.74
C LYS A 90 3.98 -6.35 -5.33
N ASN A 91 3.49 -5.12 -5.58
CA ASN A 91 4.30 -4.08 -6.19
C ASN A 91 5.48 -3.70 -5.28
N ALA A 92 5.24 -3.53 -3.97
CA ALA A 92 6.29 -3.25 -2.99
C ALA A 92 7.35 -4.36 -2.92
N LEU A 93 6.93 -5.63 -2.86
CA LEU A 93 7.87 -6.76 -2.85
C LEU A 93 8.68 -6.86 -4.15
N THR A 94 8.04 -6.60 -5.30
CA THR A 94 8.75 -6.58 -6.60
C THR A 94 9.81 -5.48 -6.64
N GLU A 95 9.55 -4.35 -5.99
CA GLU A 95 10.50 -3.23 -5.92
C GLU A 95 11.65 -3.54 -4.97
N ILE A 96 11.38 -4.14 -3.81
CA ILE A 96 12.41 -4.65 -2.89
C ILE A 96 13.29 -5.69 -3.58
N GLU A 97 12.71 -6.65 -4.32
CA GLU A 97 13.45 -7.66 -5.08
C GLU A 97 14.41 -7.01 -6.09
N LYS A 98 13.96 -6.00 -6.82
CA LYS A 98 14.83 -5.23 -7.74
C LYS A 98 15.95 -4.49 -7.02
N LEU A 99 15.68 -3.93 -5.82
CA LEU A 99 16.68 -3.25 -5.01
C LEU A 99 17.76 -4.20 -4.50
N MET A 100 17.38 -5.42 -4.12
CA MET A 100 18.34 -6.46 -3.71
C MET A 100 19.21 -6.97 -4.86
N GLY A 101 18.80 -6.70 -6.12
CA GLY A 101 19.60 -6.96 -7.31
C GLY A 101 19.85 -8.43 -7.63
N GLU A 102 19.13 -9.36 -7.02
CA GLU A 102 19.29 -10.80 -7.23
C GLU A 102 18.35 -11.32 -8.36
N PRO A 103 18.83 -12.15 -9.31
CA PRO A 103 20.23 -12.47 -9.63
C PRO A 103 20.81 -11.50 -10.66
N SER A 104 21.88 -10.78 -10.33
CA SER A 104 22.58 -9.91 -11.28
C SER A 104 24.08 -9.82 -10.96
N ASP A 105 24.88 -9.32 -11.92
CA ASP A 105 26.31 -9.08 -11.74
C ASP A 105 26.61 -7.96 -10.71
N ASN A 106 25.62 -7.20 -10.30
CA ASN A 106 25.70 -6.15 -9.27
C ASN A 106 24.96 -6.55 -8.00
N SER A 107 24.83 -7.85 -7.71
CA SER A 107 24.16 -8.34 -6.52
C SER A 107 25.04 -8.20 -5.27
N PHE A 108 24.40 -8.13 -4.11
CA PHE A 108 25.05 -8.15 -2.80
C PHE A 108 26.06 -9.33 -2.69
N ARG A 109 25.65 -10.50 -3.18
CA ARG A 109 26.49 -11.71 -3.19
C ARG A 109 27.79 -11.49 -3.95
N LYS A 110 27.75 -10.82 -5.09
CA LYS A 110 28.94 -10.56 -5.91
C LYS A 110 29.96 -9.71 -5.16
N TYR A 111 29.55 -8.62 -4.50
CA TYR A 111 30.45 -7.78 -3.71
C TYR A 111 31.03 -8.53 -2.51
N LEU A 112 30.25 -9.40 -1.88
CA LEU A 112 30.71 -10.23 -0.78
C LEU A 112 31.75 -11.27 -1.28
N ASP A 113 31.49 -11.95 -2.38
CA ASP A 113 32.38 -12.92 -3.00
C ASP A 113 33.70 -12.25 -3.42
N ASP A 114 33.66 -11.07 -4.05
CA ASP A 114 34.86 -10.31 -4.47
C ASP A 114 35.72 -9.90 -3.26
N PHE A 115 35.07 -9.52 -2.15
CA PHE A 115 35.75 -9.21 -0.90
C PHE A 115 36.49 -10.46 -0.35
N TYR A 116 35.84 -11.62 -0.27
CA TYR A 116 36.46 -12.85 0.21
C TYR A 116 37.53 -13.37 -0.72
N VAL A 117 37.38 -13.27 -2.05
CA VAL A 117 38.40 -13.60 -3.02
C VAL A 117 39.64 -12.73 -2.82
N SER A 118 39.47 -11.43 -2.54
CA SER A 118 40.62 -10.55 -2.29
C SER A 118 41.35 -10.89 -0.97
N LEU A 119 40.65 -11.36 0.06
CA LEU A 119 41.26 -11.89 1.28
C LEU A 119 42.04 -13.18 1.01
N GLU A 120 41.47 -14.10 0.22
CA GLU A 120 42.17 -15.35 -0.19
C GLU A 120 43.45 -15.06 -0.96
N GLU A 121 43.39 -14.12 -1.91
CA GLU A 121 44.60 -13.73 -2.66
C GLU A 121 45.66 -13.08 -1.77
N MET A 122 45.21 -12.21 -0.81
CA MET A 122 46.12 -11.62 0.17
C MET A 122 46.77 -12.70 1.08
N SER A 123 46.04 -13.78 1.42
CA SER A 123 46.57 -14.86 2.25
C SER A 123 47.74 -15.61 1.60
N LYS A 124 47.85 -15.61 0.26
CA LYS A 124 48.92 -16.23 -0.51
C LYS A 124 50.21 -15.37 -0.50
N ASN A 125 50.04 -14.03 -0.38
CA ASN A 125 51.19 -13.08 -0.40
C ASN A 125 50.93 -11.94 0.62
N PRO A 126 50.93 -12.21 1.94
CA PRO A 126 50.51 -11.26 2.96
C PRO A 126 51.46 -10.07 3.15
N SER A 127 52.70 -10.18 2.69
CA SER A 127 53.75 -9.12 2.76
C SER A 127 53.63 -8.09 1.64
N ASP A 128 52.94 -8.40 0.54
CA ASP A 128 52.88 -7.53 -0.63
C ASP A 128 51.69 -6.58 -0.53
N ILE A 129 51.98 -5.27 -0.57
CA ILE A 129 50.96 -4.20 -0.53
C ILE A 129 50.01 -4.33 -1.72
N ALA A 130 50.45 -4.82 -2.87
CA ALA A 130 49.65 -5.00 -4.06
C ALA A 130 48.43 -5.94 -3.84
N PHE A 131 48.49 -6.87 -2.89
CA PHE A 131 47.36 -7.74 -2.52
C PHE A 131 46.53 -7.17 -1.38
N ARG A 132 46.98 -6.15 -0.65
CA ARG A 132 46.24 -5.49 0.42
C ARG A 132 45.30 -4.39 -0.10
N GLU A 133 45.72 -3.67 -1.16
CA GLU A 133 44.89 -2.65 -1.82
C GLU A 133 43.55 -3.20 -2.32
N PRO A 134 43.50 -4.35 -3.06
CA PRO A 134 42.21 -4.93 -3.47
C PRO A 134 41.30 -5.28 -2.31
N VAL A 135 41.81 -5.70 -1.15
CA VAL A 135 40.98 -5.98 0.03
C VAL A 135 40.27 -4.72 0.51
N ARG A 136 41.02 -3.60 0.62
CA ARG A 136 40.42 -2.30 0.98
C ARG A 136 39.36 -1.85 -0.03
N GLU A 137 39.70 -1.90 -1.33
CA GLU A 137 38.76 -1.42 -2.38
C GLU A 137 37.52 -2.29 -2.47
N ASN A 138 37.63 -3.62 -2.38
CA ASN A 138 36.46 -4.51 -2.39
C ASN A 138 35.61 -4.38 -1.11
N ALA A 139 36.26 -4.15 0.04
CA ALA A 139 35.53 -3.84 1.28
C ALA A 139 34.77 -2.51 1.20
N LEU A 140 35.39 -1.48 0.59
CA LEU A 140 34.70 -0.19 0.33
C LEU A 140 33.53 -0.36 -0.64
N ALA A 141 33.71 -1.15 -1.70
CA ALA A 141 32.64 -1.42 -2.65
C ALA A 141 31.48 -2.16 -1.98
N LEU A 142 31.77 -3.16 -1.13
CA LEU A 142 30.77 -3.89 -0.35
C LEU A 142 30.01 -2.96 0.61
N THR A 143 30.72 -2.18 1.44
CA THR A 143 30.08 -1.27 2.40
C THR A 143 29.24 -0.22 1.68
N LYS A 144 29.75 0.34 0.58
CA LYS A 144 29.02 1.30 -0.25
C LYS A 144 27.72 0.71 -0.82
N HIS A 145 27.78 -0.52 -1.34
CA HIS A 145 26.57 -1.20 -1.84
C HIS A 145 25.52 -1.41 -0.74
N ILE A 146 25.96 -1.80 0.47
CA ILE A 146 25.07 -1.94 1.64
C ILE A 146 24.45 -0.60 2.00
N ASN A 147 25.24 0.48 2.06
CA ASN A 147 24.75 1.83 2.38
C ASN A 147 23.72 2.31 1.35
N GLU A 148 24.01 2.19 0.05
CA GLU A 148 23.10 2.56 -1.03
C GLU A 148 21.79 1.77 -0.98
N THR A 149 21.86 0.48 -0.68
CA THR A 149 20.67 -0.36 -0.51
C THR A 149 19.83 0.08 0.68
N ALA A 150 20.47 0.38 1.82
CA ALA A 150 19.78 0.90 3.00
C ALA A 150 19.12 2.26 2.73
N GLU A 151 19.82 3.18 2.06
CA GLU A 151 19.30 4.49 1.69
C GLU A 151 18.05 4.37 0.78
N ARG A 152 18.13 3.52 -0.24
CA ARG A 152 16.99 3.26 -1.15
C ARG A 152 15.78 2.66 -0.42
N LEU A 153 15.99 1.73 0.53
CA LEU A 153 14.90 1.19 1.34
C LEU A 153 14.27 2.28 2.23
N MET A 154 15.07 3.17 2.80
CA MET A 154 14.58 4.31 3.57
C MET A 154 13.78 5.30 2.71
N ASP A 155 14.23 5.55 1.48
CA ASP A 155 13.49 6.43 0.56
C ASP A 155 12.18 5.80 0.11
N MET A 156 12.16 4.49 -0.16
CA MET A 156 10.93 3.74 -0.42
C MET A 156 9.96 3.80 0.76
N LEU A 157 10.46 3.75 2.00
CA LEU A 157 9.63 3.89 3.20
C LEU A 157 8.97 5.28 3.26
N LYS A 158 9.70 6.36 2.95
CA LYS A 158 9.16 7.73 2.87
C LYS A 158 8.10 7.86 1.77
N GLU A 159 8.32 7.21 0.63
CA GLU A 159 7.35 7.20 -0.47
C GLU A 159 6.06 6.50 -0.06
N VAL A 160 6.15 5.34 0.62
CA VAL A 160 4.97 4.64 1.14
C VAL A 160 4.23 5.49 2.18
N GLU A 161 4.95 6.19 3.08
CA GLU A 161 4.36 7.15 4.03
C GLU A 161 3.56 8.25 3.31
N TYR A 162 4.14 8.83 2.27
CA TYR A 162 3.44 9.82 1.45
C TYR A 162 2.19 9.23 0.77
N ASN A 163 2.29 8.01 0.24
CA ASN A 163 1.17 7.33 -0.40
C ASN A 163 0.04 7.02 0.59
N ILE A 164 0.36 6.69 1.84
CA ILE A 164 -0.64 6.54 2.92
C ILE A 164 -1.40 7.84 3.14
N ASP A 165 -0.70 8.97 3.30
CA ASP A 165 -1.33 10.29 3.48
C ASP A 165 -2.24 10.66 2.30
N MET A 166 -1.78 10.41 1.07
CA MET A 166 -2.58 10.64 -0.14
C MET A 166 -3.83 9.76 -0.19
N LYS A 167 -3.75 8.48 0.21
CA LYS A 167 -4.90 7.58 0.26
C LYS A 167 -5.90 8.00 1.34
N VAL A 168 -5.44 8.44 2.50
CA VAL A 168 -6.30 9.00 3.56
C VAL A 168 -7.04 10.24 3.07
N LYS A 169 -6.37 11.16 2.39
CA LYS A 169 -7.00 12.33 1.76
C LYS A 169 -8.02 11.93 0.70
N GLN A 170 -7.72 10.90 -0.11
CA GLN A 170 -8.64 10.38 -1.11
C GLN A 170 -9.90 9.77 -0.46
N ILE A 171 -9.76 8.99 0.62
CA ILE A 171 -10.90 8.45 1.39
C ILE A 171 -11.78 9.58 1.87
N ASN A 172 -11.20 10.60 2.51
CA ASN A 172 -11.96 11.74 3.05
C ASN A 172 -12.69 12.51 1.94
N SER A 173 -12.03 12.72 0.80
CA SER A 173 -12.65 13.39 -0.36
C SER A 173 -13.81 12.56 -0.93
N LEU A 174 -13.65 11.25 -1.09
CA LEU A 174 -14.73 10.36 -1.54
C LEU A 174 -15.90 10.37 -0.55
N ALA A 175 -15.62 10.31 0.75
CA ALA A 175 -16.64 10.40 1.80
C ALA A 175 -17.43 11.70 1.74
N GLU A 176 -16.77 12.84 1.56
CA GLU A 176 -17.42 14.16 1.41
C GLU A 176 -18.29 14.22 0.14
N GLN A 177 -17.83 13.67 -0.98
CA GLN A 177 -18.59 13.59 -2.22
C GLN A 177 -19.84 12.69 -2.07
N ILE A 178 -19.69 11.52 -1.42
CA ILE A 178 -20.82 10.62 -1.11
C ILE A 178 -21.84 11.33 -0.22
N GLY A 179 -21.40 12.02 0.84
CA GLY A 179 -22.27 12.81 1.72
C GLY A 179 -23.00 13.95 0.96
N ALA A 180 -22.31 14.59 0.02
CA ALA A 180 -22.93 15.62 -0.83
C ALA A 180 -24.01 15.03 -1.77
N LEU A 181 -23.73 13.87 -2.39
CA LEU A 181 -24.72 13.17 -3.21
C LEU A 181 -25.91 12.67 -2.38
N ASN A 182 -25.67 12.17 -1.16
CA ASN A 182 -26.76 11.79 -0.26
C ASN A 182 -27.70 12.96 0.02
N ARG A 183 -27.17 14.18 0.24
CA ARG A 183 -28.00 15.39 0.41
C ARG A 183 -28.83 15.71 -0.83
N GLN A 184 -28.25 15.60 -2.02
CA GLN A 184 -28.96 15.84 -3.29
C GLN A 184 -30.03 14.78 -3.55
N ILE A 185 -29.71 13.50 -3.35
CA ILE A 185 -30.65 12.37 -3.49
C ILE A 185 -31.82 12.56 -2.53
N TYR A 186 -31.53 12.80 -1.24
CA TYR A 186 -32.56 13.00 -0.24
C TYR A 186 -33.50 14.14 -0.62
N SER A 187 -32.96 15.27 -1.10
CA SER A 187 -33.78 16.41 -1.54
C SER A 187 -34.65 16.11 -2.78
N GLN A 188 -34.12 15.32 -3.74
CA GLN A 188 -34.83 14.99 -4.96
C GLN A 188 -35.88 13.88 -4.79
N GLU A 189 -35.66 12.99 -3.82
CA GLU A 189 -36.56 11.84 -3.58
C GLU A 189 -37.68 12.11 -2.58
N LEU A 190 -37.85 13.36 -2.14
CA LEU A 190 -38.95 13.74 -1.22
C LEU A 190 -40.36 13.45 -1.79
N ASP A 191 -40.49 13.37 -3.11
CA ASP A 191 -41.72 12.97 -3.80
C ASP A 191 -41.87 11.45 -3.98
N GLY A 192 -40.96 10.66 -3.43
CA GLY A 192 -40.94 9.19 -3.51
C GLY A 192 -40.43 8.60 -4.84
N LYS A 193 -39.84 9.44 -5.73
CA LYS A 193 -39.29 8.98 -6.99
C LYS A 193 -37.74 8.89 -6.91
N PRO A 194 -37.12 7.78 -7.33
CA PRO A 194 -35.69 7.60 -7.20
C PRO A 194 -34.88 8.50 -8.16
N ALA A 195 -33.87 9.15 -7.63
CA ALA A 195 -32.92 9.96 -8.37
C ALA A 195 -31.80 9.07 -8.98
N ASN A 196 -32.17 8.25 -9.98
CA ASN A 196 -31.35 7.15 -10.52
C ASN A 196 -29.93 7.57 -10.89
N ASP A 197 -29.76 8.66 -11.62
CA ASP A 197 -28.43 9.10 -12.11
C ASP A 197 -27.53 9.59 -10.97
N LEU A 198 -28.09 10.17 -9.90
CA LEU A 198 -27.33 10.55 -8.70
C LEU A 198 -26.94 9.33 -7.88
N ARG A 199 -27.83 8.34 -7.80
CA ARG A 199 -27.53 7.06 -7.16
C ARG A 199 -26.43 6.31 -7.89
N ASP A 200 -26.40 6.30 -9.23
CA ASP A 200 -25.33 5.71 -10.02
C ASP A 200 -23.98 6.41 -9.77
N ARG A 201 -23.98 7.74 -9.71
CA ARG A 201 -22.76 8.50 -9.37
C ARG A 201 -22.25 8.19 -7.97
N ARG A 202 -23.14 8.06 -6.99
CA ARG A 202 -22.79 7.71 -5.61
C ARG A 202 -22.12 6.34 -5.55
N GLU A 203 -22.66 5.36 -6.27
CA GLU A 203 -22.14 4.00 -6.29
C GLU A 203 -20.77 3.90 -6.94
N ILE A 204 -20.48 4.69 -8.00
CA ILE A 204 -19.12 4.80 -8.55
C ILE A 204 -18.11 5.23 -7.47
N LEU A 205 -18.48 6.22 -6.63
CA LEU A 205 -17.60 6.68 -5.55
C LEU A 205 -17.41 5.59 -4.48
N VAL A 206 -18.44 4.79 -4.21
CA VAL A 206 -18.35 3.66 -3.29
C VAL A 206 -17.48 2.55 -3.89
N ASP A 207 -17.58 2.27 -5.19
CA ASP A 207 -16.74 1.32 -5.89
C ASP A 207 -15.25 1.74 -5.81
N GLU A 208 -14.95 3.03 -5.99
CA GLU A 208 -13.61 3.56 -5.84
C GLU A 208 -13.12 3.47 -4.38
N LEU A 209 -13.98 3.79 -3.42
CA LEU A 209 -13.66 3.70 -1.99
C LEU A 209 -13.40 2.26 -1.55
N SER A 210 -14.17 1.29 -2.08
CA SER A 210 -14.05 -0.12 -1.74
C SER A 210 -12.70 -0.75 -2.11
N LYS A 211 -12.00 -0.18 -3.10
CA LYS A 211 -10.65 -0.60 -3.44
C LYS A 211 -9.62 -0.13 -2.40
N ILE A 212 -9.85 1.06 -1.84
CA ILE A 212 -8.91 1.69 -0.89
C ILE A 212 -9.06 1.11 0.51
N VAL A 213 -10.31 0.86 0.94
CA VAL A 213 -10.64 0.30 2.26
C VAL A 213 -11.82 -0.65 2.16
N SER A 214 -11.88 -1.64 3.06
CA SER A 214 -13.05 -2.52 3.17
C SER A 214 -14.25 -1.73 3.65
N VAL A 215 -15.31 -1.68 2.85
CA VAL A 215 -16.53 -0.92 3.13
C VAL A 215 -17.73 -1.83 3.33
N ARG A 216 -18.62 -1.42 4.21
CA ARG A 216 -19.95 -2.00 4.34
C ARG A 216 -20.99 -0.90 4.11
N VAL A 217 -21.90 -1.15 3.18
CA VAL A 217 -22.95 -0.22 2.81
C VAL A 217 -24.30 -0.72 3.30
N SER A 218 -25.11 0.19 3.81
CA SER A 218 -26.50 -0.07 4.16
C SER A 218 -27.38 1.12 3.79
N GLU A 219 -28.61 0.84 3.33
CA GLU A 219 -29.63 1.85 3.06
C GLU A 219 -30.90 1.48 3.83
N SER A 220 -31.42 2.41 4.64
CA SER A 220 -32.66 2.20 5.38
C SER A 220 -33.88 2.37 4.47
N PRO A 221 -35.07 1.87 4.88
CA PRO A 221 -36.31 2.09 4.13
C PRO A 221 -36.64 3.57 3.93
N GLU A 222 -36.17 4.45 4.81
CA GLU A 222 -36.35 5.90 4.73
C GLU A 222 -35.31 6.58 3.82
N GLY A 223 -34.46 5.81 3.10
CA GLY A 223 -33.45 6.34 2.18
C GLY A 223 -32.18 6.85 2.85
N LYS A 224 -31.94 6.53 4.15
CA LYS A 224 -30.65 6.86 4.80
C LYS A 224 -29.57 5.90 4.34
N TYR A 225 -28.59 6.43 3.64
CA TYR A 225 -27.47 5.67 3.10
C TYR A 225 -26.23 5.83 3.98
N THR A 226 -25.73 4.73 4.49
CA THR A 226 -24.58 4.69 5.40
C THR A 226 -23.46 3.85 4.80
N VAL A 227 -22.24 4.39 4.81
CA VAL A 227 -21.02 3.68 4.45
C VAL A 227 -20.15 3.57 5.69
N SER A 228 -19.85 2.35 6.13
CA SER A 228 -19.02 2.08 7.30
C SER A 228 -17.73 1.39 6.93
N VAL A 229 -16.65 1.70 7.67
CA VAL A 229 -15.34 1.07 7.62
C VAL A 229 -15.08 0.47 9.01
N GLU A 230 -14.78 -0.82 9.06
CA GLU A 230 -14.54 -1.56 10.32
C GLU A 230 -15.62 -1.35 11.38
N GLY A 231 -16.88 -1.26 10.94
CA GLY A 231 -18.03 -1.12 11.84
C GLY A 231 -18.32 0.32 12.32
N ILE A 232 -17.48 1.29 11.98
CA ILE A 232 -17.70 2.70 12.27
C ILE A 232 -18.12 3.43 10.99
N SER A 233 -19.14 4.27 11.08
CA SER A 233 -19.64 5.02 9.93
C SER A 233 -18.63 6.07 9.48
N LEU A 234 -18.13 5.92 8.25
CA LEU A 234 -17.39 6.95 7.52
C LEU A 234 -18.35 8.02 6.96
N VAL A 235 -19.48 7.56 6.40
CA VAL A 235 -20.58 8.42 5.97
C VAL A 235 -21.85 7.91 6.63
N ASP A 236 -22.47 8.70 7.48
CA ASP A 236 -23.77 8.43 8.08
C ASP A 236 -24.79 9.39 7.50
N HIS A 237 -25.45 8.97 6.42
CA HIS A 237 -26.39 9.75 5.64
C HIS A 237 -25.82 11.10 5.20
N LEU A 238 -26.00 12.15 5.98
CA LEU A 238 -25.54 13.52 5.68
C LEU A 238 -24.22 13.90 6.39
N TYR A 239 -23.81 13.11 7.36
CA TYR A 239 -22.63 13.37 8.19
C TYR A 239 -21.44 12.55 7.70
N VAL A 240 -20.27 13.15 7.74
CA VAL A 240 -19.00 12.51 7.33
C VAL A 240 -18.06 12.53 8.51
N ASN A 241 -17.52 11.37 8.86
CA ASN A 241 -16.44 11.20 9.81
C ASN A 241 -15.13 11.06 9.04
N LYS A 242 -14.05 11.69 9.48
CA LYS A 242 -12.78 11.70 8.74
C LYS A 242 -11.79 10.73 9.32
N VAL A 243 -10.99 10.15 8.43
CA VAL A 243 -9.80 9.37 8.76
C VAL A 243 -8.60 10.30 8.84
N VAL A 244 -7.74 10.09 9.83
CA VAL A 244 -6.50 10.86 10.06
C VAL A 244 -5.33 9.89 10.07
N PHE A 245 -4.25 10.25 9.38
CA PHE A 245 -2.98 9.55 9.45
C PHE A 245 -2.04 10.29 10.40
N ASN A 246 -1.64 9.61 11.48
CA ASN A 246 -0.67 10.10 12.45
C ASN A 246 0.65 9.34 12.24
N LYS A 247 1.60 9.94 11.52
CA LYS A 247 2.87 9.30 11.21
C LYS A 247 3.71 8.98 12.45
N ASP A 248 3.58 9.78 13.51
CA ASP A 248 4.32 9.64 14.78
C ASP A 248 3.60 8.68 15.76
N GLY A 249 2.44 8.14 15.38
CA GLY A 249 1.70 7.16 16.15
C GLY A 249 2.47 5.85 16.35
N ALA A 250 2.18 5.14 17.43
CA ALA A 250 2.74 3.81 17.67
C ALA A 250 2.31 2.84 16.54
N MET A 251 3.03 1.71 16.43
CA MET A 251 2.69 0.66 15.48
C MET A 251 1.24 0.18 15.71
N GLY A 252 0.45 0.14 14.63
CA GLY A 252 -0.98 -0.19 14.68
C GLY A 252 -1.91 0.95 15.14
N GLU A 253 -1.37 2.12 15.50
CA GLU A 253 -2.14 3.30 15.96
C GLU A 253 -2.00 4.50 15.02
N LYS A 254 -1.44 4.30 13.83
CA LYS A 254 -1.20 5.39 12.88
C LYS A 254 -2.44 5.87 12.16
N LEU A 255 -3.51 5.08 12.13
CA LEU A 255 -4.79 5.48 11.56
C LEU A 255 -5.81 5.69 12.67
N THR A 256 -6.39 6.87 12.71
CA THR A 256 -7.40 7.24 13.71
C THR A 256 -8.60 7.94 13.04
N TRP A 257 -9.73 7.91 13.70
CA TRP A 257 -10.85 8.79 13.37
C TRP A 257 -10.59 10.21 13.88
N GLU A 258 -11.12 11.21 13.20
CA GLU A 258 -11.01 12.62 13.62
C GLU A 258 -11.55 12.87 15.04
N ASN A 259 -12.57 12.12 15.44
CA ASN A 259 -13.18 12.18 16.77
C ASN A 259 -12.47 11.31 17.82
N GLY A 260 -11.33 10.71 17.50
CA GLY A 260 -10.55 9.77 18.31
C GLY A 260 -10.96 8.30 18.07
N GLY A 261 -10.10 7.40 18.47
CA GLY A 261 -10.23 5.95 18.25
C GLY A 261 -9.39 5.44 17.09
N ASN A 262 -8.69 4.33 17.34
CA ASN A 262 -7.81 3.69 16.37
C ASN A 262 -8.63 2.97 15.29
N ILE A 263 -8.09 2.91 14.07
CA ILE A 263 -8.66 2.18 12.95
C ILE A 263 -7.74 1.01 12.63
N THR A 264 -8.24 -0.21 12.80
CA THR A 264 -7.53 -1.44 12.38
C THR A 264 -8.21 -1.95 11.12
N LEU A 265 -7.55 -1.77 9.97
CA LEU A 265 -8.10 -2.17 8.68
C LEU A 265 -8.02 -3.68 8.48
N SER A 266 -9.09 -4.27 7.95
CA SER A 266 -9.14 -5.69 7.56
C SER A 266 -8.55 -5.93 6.18
N SER A 267 -8.74 -4.99 5.24
CA SER A 267 -8.28 -5.10 3.85
C SER A 267 -8.31 -3.75 3.12
N GLY A 268 -7.85 -3.71 1.87
CA GLY A 268 -7.80 -2.54 1.00
C GLY A 268 -6.38 -2.06 0.69
N GLU A 269 -6.25 -1.17 -0.30
CA GLU A 269 -4.95 -0.57 -0.67
C GLU A 269 -4.27 0.10 0.54
N LEU A 270 -5.05 0.79 1.39
CA LEU A 270 -4.53 1.44 2.59
C LEU A 270 -3.98 0.42 3.59
N LYS A 271 -4.67 -0.72 3.78
CA LYS A 271 -4.14 -1.84 4.58
C LYS A 271 -2.84 -2.36 4.01
N GLY A 272 -2.77 -2.57 2.70
CA GLY A 272 -1.55 -2.99 2.02
C GLY A 272 -0.38 -2.03 2.25
N LEU A 273 -0.62 -0.72 2.15
CA LEU A 273 0.39 0.33 2.40
C LEU A 273 0.86 0.33 3.87
N ILE A 274 -0.07 0.23 4.83
CA ILE A 274 0.29 0.16 6.27
C ILE A 274 1.11 -1.09 6.58
N ASP A 275 0.72 -2.25 6.04
CA ASP A 275 1.47 -3.50 6.23
C ASP A 275 2.89 -3.41 5.64
N VAL A 276 3.03 -2.80 4.46
CA VAL A 276 4.33 -2.56 3.82
C VAL A 276 5.17 -1.55 4.62
N TYR A 277 4.54 -0.54 5.20
CA TYR A 277 5.21 0.50 5.99
C TYR A 277 5.65 0.02 7.37
N GLU A 278 4.73 -0.58 8.16
CA GLU A 278 4.98 -0.95 9.56
C GLU A 278 5.48 -2.39 9.74
N GLY A 279 5.22 -3.26 8.78
CA GLY A 279 5.44 -4.70 8.91
C GLY A 279 6.91 -5.03 9.18
N ASN A 280 7.21 -5.45 10.41
CA ASN A 280 8.56 -5.84 10.86
C ASN A 280 8.77 -7.36 10.92
N GLY A 281 7.73 -8.16 10.59
CA GLY A 281 7.77 -9.62 10.60
C GLY A 281 7.70 -10.26 11.99
N GLU A 282 7.60 -9.47 13.06
CA GLU A 282 7.44 -9.96 14.44
C GLU A 282 5.97 -10.29 14.70
N ASN A 283 5.71 -11.22 15.62
CA ASN A 283 4.35 -11.60 16.04
C ASN A 283 3.39 -11.90 14.88
N ASN A 284 3.87 -12.53 13.82
CA ASN A 284 3.12 -12.82 12.58
C ASN A 284 2.67 -11.57 11.80
N THR A 285 3.27 -10.42 12.01
CA THR A 285 3.04 -9.24 11.17
C THR A 285 3.61 -9.44 9.78
N TYR A 286 3.16 -8.64 8.82
CA TYR A 286 3.66 -8.68 7.46
C TYR A 286 5.16 -8.33 7.42
N ARG A 287 5.91 -8.88 6.47
CA ARG A 287 7.31 -8.54 6.22
C ARG A 287 7.38 -7.38 5.24
N GLY A 288 7.21 -6.16 5.77
CA GLY A 288 7.26 -4.92 5.01
C GLY A 288 8.68 -4.38 4.83
N ILE A 289 8.80 -3.12 4.40
CA ILE A 289 10.09 -2.46 4.19
C ILE A 289 10.90 -2.41 5.48
N THR A 290 10.25 -2.10 6.60
CA THR A 290 10.87 -2.06 7.93
C THR A 290 11.53 -3.40 8.30
N TYR A 291 10.93 -4.53 7.92
CA TYR A 291 11.56 -5.84 8.12
C TYR A 291 12.89 -5.96 7.36
N TYR A 292 12.94 -5.54 6.09
CA TYR A 292 14.15 -5.64 5.29
C TYR A 292 15.24 -4.68 5.76
N ILE A 293 14.88 -3.47 6.19
CA ILE A 293 15.82 -2.53 6.82
C ILE A 293 16.45 -3.16 8.07
N ASN A 294 15.63 -3.68 8.98
CA ASN A 294 16.10 -4.31 10.21
C ASN A 294 17.01 -5.52 9.91
N LYS A 295 16.67 -6.33 8.90
CA LYS A 295 17.51 -7.48 8.51
C LYS A 295 18.83 -7.07 7.89
N LEU A 296 18.85 -5.99 7.12
CA LEU A 296 20.08 -5.44 6.57
C LEU A 296 20.97 -4.85 7.68
N ASP A 297 20.39 -4.19 8.67
CA ASP A 297 21.10 -3.68 9.86
C ASP A 297 21.65 -4.81 10.71
N GLU A 298 20.86 -5.85 11.00
CA GLU A 298 21.33 -7.05 11.70
C GLU A 298 22.51 -7.71 10.97
N PHE A 299 22.42 -7.79 9.64
CA PHE A 299 23.52 -8.33 8.83
C PHE A 299 24.76 -7.45 8.95
N ALA A 300 24.66 -6.13 8.72
CA ALA A 300 25.79 -5.20 8.76
C ALA A 300 26.49 -5.23 10.13
N LYS A 301 25.70 -5.19 11.20
CA LYS A 301 26.18 -5.28 12.58
C LYS A 301 26.90 -6.62 12.83
N GLY A 302 26.23 -7.74 12.54
CA GLY A 302 26.77 -9.07 12.81
C GLY A 302 28.02 -9.38 11.97
N PHE A 303 28.02 -8.94 10.70
CA PHE A 303 29.18 -9.07 9.83
C PHE A 303 30.39 -8.28 10.34
N ALA A 304 30.18 -6.99 10.67
CA ALA A 304 31.26 -6.14 11.21
C ALA A 304 31.78 -6.67 12.53
N GLU A 305 30.91 -7.10 13.44
CA GLU A 305 31.27 -7.63 14.76
C GLU A 305 32.14 -8.89 14.61
N ARG A 306 31.70 -9.87 13.83
CA ARG A 306 32.42 -11.11 13.62
C ARG A 306 33.77 -10.91 12.91
N PHE A 307 33.79 -10.07 11.89
CA PHE A 307 35.04 -9.77 11.18
C PHE A 307 36.03 -9.02 12.08
N ASN A 308 35.55 -8.02 12.84
CA ASN A 308 36.38 -7.28 13.77
C ASN A 308 36.90 -8.14 14.93
N GLU A 309 36.13 -9.10 15.41
CA GLU A 309 36.55 -10.05 16.47
C GLU A 309 37.83 -10.80 16.04
N VAL A 310 37.87 -11.28 14.78
CA VAL A 310 39.05 -11.94 14.23
C VAL A 310 40.15 -10.93 13.93
N HIS A 311 39.83 -9.83 13.22
CA HIS A 311 40.81 -8.84 12.80
C HIS A 311 41.58 -8.20 13.98
N LYS A 312 40.94 -7.94 15.10
CA LYS A 312 41.54 -7.37 16.30
C LYS A 312 42.56 -8.29 16.98
N GLN A 313 42.50 -9.59 16.74
CA GLN A 313 43.45 -10.55 17.30
C GLN A 313 44.76 -10.58 16.54
N GLY A 314 44.71 -10.18 15.25
CA GLY A 314 45.87 -10.20 14.38
C GLY A 314 46.70 -8.90 14.41
N TYR A 315 47.80 -8.93 13.69
CA TYR A 315 48.78 -7.85 13.57
C TYR A 315 48.93 -7.41 12.12
N GLY A 316 49.04 -6.10 11.89
CA GLY A 316 49.32 -5.51 10.61
C GLY A 316 50.77 -5.75 10.18
N LEU A 317 51.08 -5.45 8.90
CA LEU A 317 52.42 -5.64 8.32
C LEU A 317 53.48 -4.78 9.02
N GLY A 318 54.42 -5.43 9.70
CA GLY A 318 55.46 -4.75 10.47
C GLY A 318 54.99 -4.07 11.76
N SER A 319 53.76 -4.32 12.19
CA SER A 319 53.18 -3.74 13.40
C SER A 319 53.37 -4.64 14.62
N SER A 320 53.67 -4.04 15.77
CA SER A 320 53.61 -4.70 17.08
C SER A 320 52.31 -4.41 17.85
N ALA A 321 51.44 -3.59 17.29
CA ALA A 321 50.13 -3.28 17.86
C ALA A 321 49.01 -4.08 17.15
N ASN A 322 48.05 -4.56 17.93
CA ASN A 322 46.83 -5.20 17.47
C ASN A 322 45.60 -4.43 17.96
N GLY A 323 44.40 -4.96 17.76
CA GLY A 323 43.16 -4.38 18.27
C GLY A 323 42.50 -3.35 17.35
N ILE A 324 43.03 -3.17 16.12
CA ILE A 324 42.42 -2.29 15.12
C ILE A 324 41.12 -2.93 14.60
N SER A 325 40.04 -2.16 14.58
CA SER A 325 38.81 -2.56 13.91
C SER A 325 38.96 -2.39 12.41
N PHE A 326 38.42 -3.33 11.63
CA PHE A 326 38.39 -3.21 10.17
C PHE A 326 37.14 -2.44 9.74
N PHE A 327 35.98 -2.87 10.20
CA PHE A 327 34.68 -2.21 9.94
C PHE A 327 34.25 -1.37 11.14
N VAL A 328 33.67 -0.22 10.87
CA VAL A 328 33.18 0.73 11.86
C VAL A 328 31.84 1.34 11.42
N GLY A 329 31.15 1.96 12.36
CA GLY A 329 29.96 2.73 12.10
C GLY A 329 30.21 4.24 12.08
N LEU A 330 29.21 4.99 12.47
CA LEU A 330 29.22 6.46 12.52
C LEU A 330 30.40 6.95 13.40
N ASN A 331 31.09 8.01 12.95
CA ASN A 331 32.20 8.64 13.65
C ASN A 331 33.39 7.70 13.98
N ASN A 332 33.65 6.71 13.10
CA ASN A 332 34.71 5.70 13.30
C ASN A 332 34.50 4.85 14.58
N SER A 333 33.23 4.68 15.04
CA SER A 333 32.90 3.88 16.20
C SER A 333 32.93 2.38 15.88
N SER A 334 33.60 1.61 16.73
CA SER A 334 33.56 0.14 16.67
C SER A 334 32.52 -0.47 17.63
N ASP A 335 31.67 0.36 18.25
CA ASP A 335 30.53 -0.12 19.01
C ASP A 335 29.51 -0.74 18.06
N PRO A 336 29.11 -2.00 18.24
CA PRO A 336 28.10 -2.63 17.40
C PRO A 336 26.77 -1.87 17.35
N ASN A 337 26.44 -1.05 18.33
CA ASN A 337 25.20 -0.28 18.35
C ASN A 337 25.26 0.97 17.42
N ASP A 338 26.44 1.43 17.05
CA ASP A 338 26.65 2.52 16.11
C ASP A 338 26.78 2.04 14.67
N ILE A 339 26.79 0.70 14.46
CA ILE A 339 26.91 0.08 13.15
C ILE A 339 25.52 -0.28 12.65
N THR A 340 25.09 0.39 11.57
CA THR A 340 23.90 0.07 10.79
C THR A 340 24.26 -0.14 9.35
N ALA A 341 23.35 -0.66 8.55
CA ALA A 341 23.57 -0.80 7.11
C ALA A 341 23.88 0.55 6.42
N ALA A 342 23.28 1.63 6.90
CA ALA A 342 23.51 2.97 6.37
C ALA A 342 24.84 3.61 6.80
N THR A 343 25.46 3.13 7.89
CA THR A 343 26.65 3.76 8.49
C THR A 343 27.91 2.89 8.40
N LEU A 344 27.77 1.63 7.97
CA LEU A 344 28.88 0.69 7.87
C LEU A 344 29.95 1.22 6.90
N THR A 345 31.20 1.29 7.37
CA THR A 345 32.36 1.68 6.57
C THR A 345 33.64 1.06 7.12
N LEU A 346 34.78 1.29 6.48
CA LEU A 346 36.07 0.90 7.01
C LEU A 346 36.58 1.91 8.03
N SER A 347 37.36 1.42 8.98
CA SER A 347 38.02 2.29 9.95
C SER A 347 39.00 3.24 9.27
N LYS A 348 39.19 4.42 9.87
CA LYS A 348 40.15 5.40 9.36
C LYS A 348 41.56 4.84 9.28
N GLU A 349 41.96 3.98 10.20
CA GLU A 349 43.24 3.33 10.25
C GLU A 349 43.49 2.45 9.02
N ILE A 350 42.45 1.73 8.54
CA ILE A 350 42.55 0.89 7.31
C ILE A 350 42.50 1.76 6.06
N LEU A 351 41.71 2.84 6.06
CA LEU A 351 41.63 3.77 4.93
C LEU A 351 42.96 4.50 4.70
N ASP A 352 43.63 4.92 5.77
CA ASP A 352 44.88 5.68 5.71
C ASP A 352 46.09 4.80 5.33
N ASP A 353 46.15 3.55 5.85
CA ASP A 353 47.26 2.63 5.52
C ASP A 353 46.79 1.16 5.49
N VAL A 354 46.88 0.53 4.32
CA VAL A 354 46.51 -0.88 4.11
C VAL A 354 47.43 -1.85 4.85
N LYS A 355 48.60 -1.40 5.36
CA LYS A 355 49.46 -2.19 6.23
C LYS A 355 48.78 -2.56 7.55
N ASN A 356 47.79 -1.79 7.97
CA ASN A 356 47.00 -2.04 9.17
C ASN A 356 46.01 -3.21 9.05
N ILE A 357 45.82 -3.76 7.84
CA ILE A 357 45.03 -4.99 7.65
C ILE A 357 45.78 -6.13 8.36
N ALA A 358 45.13 -6.76 9.35
CA ALA A 358 45.76 -7.76 10.19
C ALA A 358 45.84 -9.13 9.49
N ALA A 359 46.99 -9.51 9.02
CA ALA A 359 47.26 -10.80 8.40
C ALA A 359 48.01 -11.76 9.35
N ALA A 360 48.93 -11.22 10.15
CA ALA A 360 49.82 -12.02 10.99
C ALA A 360 49.13 -12.40 12.33
N GLY A 361 49.41 -13.60 12.84
CA GLY A 361 48.94 -14.11 14.11
C GLY A 361 49.89 -13.75 15.30
N VAL A 362 51.11 -13.23 15.03
CA VAL A 362 52.07 -12.89 16.07
C VAL A 362 52.61 -11.46 15.97
N SER A 363 52.99 -10.88 17.09
CA SER A 363 53.53 -9.52 17.17
C SER A 363 54.85 -9.41 16.39
N GLY A 364 54.97 -8.28 15.66
CA GLY A 364 56.14 -8.03 14.83
C GLY A 364 56.08 -8.71 13.47
N GLY A 365 54.99 -9.36 13.16
CA GLY A 365 54.57 -10.07 11.96
C GLY A 365 55.67 -10.43 11.00
N LEU A 366 56.05 -11.69 10.95
CA LEU A 366 56.88 -12.17 9.84
C LEU A 366 56.16 -11.81 8.54
N ALA A 367 56.90 -11.36 7.55
CA ALA A 367 56.31 -10.88 6.30
C ALA A 367 55.39 -11.89 5.61
N GLU A 368 55.58 -13.19 5.88
CA GLU A 368 54.85 -14.31 5.28
C GLU A 368 53.77 -14.90 6.22
N ASP A 369 53.58 -14.35 7.44
CA ASP A 369 52.56 -14.85 8.38
C ASP A 369 51.17 -14.45 7.94
N ASN A 370 50.33 -15.44 7.65
CA ASN A 370 48.92 -15.31 7.25
C ASN A 370 47.97 -15.98 8.22
N THR A 371 48.41 -16.34 9.43
CA THR A 371 47.68 -17.16 10.40
C THR A 371 46.33 -16.52 10.78
N ASN A 372 46.24 -15.19 10.75
CA ASN A 372 44.99 -14.47 11.10
C ASN A 372 44.01 -14.41 9.93
N LEU A 373 44.36 -14.82 8.73
CA LEU A 373 43.52 -14.87 7.55
C LEU A 373 42.95 -16.27 7.28
N LEU A 374 43.47 -17.28 7.92
CA LEU A 374 43.04 -18.68 7.79
C LEU A 374 41.98 -19.00 8.87
#